data_792f56d61caa1b8c3a2f236922ef6d3a
#
_entry.id   792f56d61caa1b8c3a2f236922ef6d3a
#
_cell.length_a   1.000
_cell.length_b   1.000
_cell.length_c   1.000
_cell.angle_alpha   90.00
_cell.angle_beta   90.00
_cell.angle_gamma   90.00
#
_symmetry.space_group_name_H-M   'P 1'
#
loop_
_entity.id
_entity.type
_entity.pdbx_description
1 polymer ?
#
loop_
_entity_poly.entity_id
_entity_poly.type
_entity_poly.pdbx_seq_one_letter_code
_entity_poly.pdbx_strand_id
1 'polypeptide(L)'
;MHYAVVVMLELLCCIHAYRSGQERYWIFIIFCFPVIGCVAYFVMVMLPETGADRHGRTLLMRLQDKISPERHLHKLTEELAIAETNQNHYALANELARLGRYHESVPHYQQALSGIFAHEAVMMLSLAQAQFAIQEFAAWQQMLEDVMRYNPDFQSADGHLLFARALAAQEKYADAESEFEVLISYYPGPQARIYYAEMLAKMSRLREANEQYVAVVDTAKRSRPHYRKHHREWIKTANERLKQSVVQ
;
A
#
# COMPACT_ATOMS: atom_id res chain seq x y z
N MET A 1 35.47 -21.85 23.03
CA MET A 1 35.44 -20.92 21.89
C MET A 1 34.35 -19.86 21.98
N HIS A 2 33.13 -20.17 22.39
CA HIS A 2 32.04 -19.18 22.46
C HIS A 2 32.27 -18.04 23.47
N TYR A 3 32.88 -18.31 24.64
CA TYR A 3 33.18 -17.27 25.63
C TYR A 3 34.13 -16.20 25.13
N ALA A 4 35.17 -16.59 24.38
CA ALA A 4 36.14 -15.63 23.84
C ALA A 4 35.50 -14.66 22.83
N VAL A 5 34.54 -15.13 22.05
CA VAL A 5 33.78 -14.30 21.10
C VAL A 5 32.88 -13.30 21.82
N VAL A 6 32.21 -13.71 22.89
CA VAL A 6 31.34 -12.83 23.72
C VAL A 6 32.21 -11.74 24.37
N VAL A 7 33.32 -12.09 25.02
CA VAL A 7 34.22 -11.12 25.65
C VAL A 7 34.81 -10.13 24.63
N MET A 8 35.13 -10.60 23.43
CA MET A 8 35.61 -9.72 22.35
C MET A 8 34.53 -8.73 21.91
N LEU A 9 33.28 -9.18 21.80
CA LEU A 9 32.14 -8.33 21.43
C LEU A 9 31.84 -7.27 22.50
N GLU A 10 31.94 -7.65 23.78
CA GLU A 10 31.79 -6.72 24.93
C GLU A 10 32.86 -5.62 24.90
N LEU A 11 34.11 -6.01 24.70
CA LEU A 11 35.23 -5.06 24.61
C LEU A 11 35.04 -4.09 23.45
N LEU A 12 34.58 -4.58 22.30
CA LEU A 12 34.31 -3.72 21.14
C LEU A 12 33.16 -2.73 21.42
N CYS A 13 32.09 -3.17 22.02
CA CYS A 13 30.97 -2.31 22.42
C CYS A 13 31.40 -1.28 23.48
N CYS A 14 32.18 -1.67 24.49
CA CYS A 14 32.70 -0.75 25.50
C CYS A 14 33.66 0.31 24.90
N ILE A 15 34.56 -0.10 24.01
CA ILE A 15 35.47 0.83 23.32
C ILE A 15 34.66 1.81 22.46
N HIS A 16 33.64 1.32 21.73
CA HIS A 16 32.77 2.16 20.94
C HIS A 16 32.02 3.16 21.80
N ALA A 17 31.40 2.72 22.91
CA ALA A 17 30.66 3.57 23.85
C ALA A 17 31.59 4.66 24.45
N TYR A 18 32.83 4.33 24.77
CA TYR A 18 33.79 5.29 25.30
C TYR A 18 34.22 6.32 24.23
N ARG A 19 34.43 5.88 22.97
CA ARG A 19 34.87 6.76 21.88
C ARG A 19 33.77 7.65 21.32
N SER A 20 32.53 7.16 21.30
CA SER A 20 31.35 7.94 20.83
C SER A 20 30.78 8.89 21.86
N GLY A 21 31.40 9.01 23.07
CA GLY A 21 30.99 9.93 24.09
C GLY A 21 29.63 9.63 24.72
N GLN A 22 29.20 8.38 24.62
CA GLN A 22 27.91 7.93 25.17
C GLN A 22 27.90 7.94 26.70
N GLU A 23 26.71 8.00 27.29
CA GLU A 23 26.50 8.00 28.75
C GLU A 23 27.17 6.78 29.41
N ARG A 24 27.91 7.01 30.50
CA ARG A 24 28.71 5.99 31.18
C ARG A 24 27.92 4.79 31.70
N TYR A 25 26.60 4.92 31.86
CA TYR A 25 25.73 3.82 32.28
C TYR A 25 25.70 2.68 31.24
N TRP A 26 25.93 2.96 29.94
CA TRP A 26 25.98 1.93 28.91
C TRP A 26 27.11 0.94 29.13
N ILE A 27 28.27 1.40 29.58
CA ILE A 27 29.44 0.54 29.91
C ILE A 27 29.05 -0.41 31.07
N PHE A 28 28.31 0.11 32.07
CA PHE A 28 27.83 -0.69 33.19
C PHE A 28 26.81 -1.74 32.75
N ILE A 29 25.87 -1.39 31.87
CA ILE A 29 24.87 -2.35 31.34
C ILE A 29 25.52 -3.45 30.52
N ILE A 30 26.47 -3.13 29.65
CA ILE A 30 27.22 -4.12 28.85
C ILE A 30 27.98 -5.08 29.78
N PHE A 31 28.61 -4.56 30.82
CA PHE A 31 29.37 -5.37 31.77
C PHE A 31 28.50 -6.27 32.64
N CYS A 32 27.35 -5.78 33.15
CA CYS A 32 26.44 -6.56 33.99
C CYS A 32 25.63 -7.62 33.23
N PHE A 33 25.35 -7.36 31.95
CA PHE A 33 24.55 -8.26 31.10
C PHE A 33 25.23 -8.46 29.73
N PRO A 34 26.25 -9.33 29.67
CA PRO A 34 27.15 -9.43 28.51
C PRO A 34 26.46 -9.49 27.15
N VAL A 35 25.58 -10.47 26.94
CA VAL A 35 24.90 -10.67 25.64
C VAL A 35 23.77 -9.69 25.45
N ILE A 36 22.91 -9.53 26.46
CA ILE A 36 21.70 -8.67 26.39
C ILE A 36 22.13 -7.19 26.32
N GLY A 37 23.14 -6.79 27.10
CA GLY A 37 23.69 -5.43 27.10
C GLY A 37 24.33 -5.06 25.78
N CYS A 38 25.08 -5.96 25.14
CA CYS A 38 25.63 -5.74 23.82
C CYS A 38 24.53 -5.60 22.74
N VAL A 39 23.51 -6.44 22.78
CA VAL A 39 22.36 -6.36 21.85
C VAL A 39 21.59 -5.07 22.07
N ALA A 40 21.31 -4.70 23.31
CA ALA A 40 20.61 -3.45 23.63
C ALA A 40 21.41 -2.23 23.18
N TYR A 41 22.72 -2.21 23.44
CA TYR A 41 23.62 -1.16 23.00
C TYR A 41 23.68 -1.04 21.47
N PHE A 42 23.79 -2.16 20.77
CA PHE A 42 23.80 -2.20 19.31
C PHE A 42 22.50 -1.61 18.71
N VAL A 43 21.35 -2.02 19.26
CA VAL A 43 20.03 -1.60 18.77
C VAL A 43 19.73 -0.13 19.12
N MET A 44 20.10 0.32 20.33
CA MET A 44 19.71 1.67 20.81
C MET A 44 20.72 2.76 20.48
N VAL A 45 22.00 2.41 20.28
CA VAL A 45 23.07 3.39 20.09
C VAL A 45 23.71 3.25 18.71
N MET A 46 24.19 2.07 18.36
CA MET A 46 24.98 1.89 17.13
C MET A 46 24.13 1.93 15.86
N LEU A 47 22.92 1.39 15.88
CA LEU A 47 21.97 1.47 14.76
C LEU A 47 21.55 2.91 14.42
N PRO A 48 21.20 3.78 15.40
CA PRO A 48 20.94 5.19 15.13
C PRO A 48 22.13 5.96 14.52
N GLU A 49 23.35 5.77 15.04
CA GLU A 49 24.54 6.48 14.55
C GLU A 49 24.93 6.14 13.11
N THR A 50 24.59 4.94 12.63
CA THR A 50 24.93 4.50 11.26
C THR A 50 23.97 5.01 10.17
N GLY A 51 23.07 5.96 10.48
CA GLY A 51 22.10 6.51 9.51
C GLY A 51 20.95 5.54 9.17
N ALA A 52 20.84 4.43 9.89
CA ALA A 52 19.75 3.46 9.77
C ALA A 52 18.42 3.96 10.35
N ASP A 53 18.40 5.16 10.94
CA ASP A 53 17.24 5.77 11.60
C ASP A 53 15.99 5.80 10.74
N ARG A 54 16.11 6.12 9.45
CA ARG A 54 14.97 6.11 8.53
C ARG A 54 14.46 4.70 8.25
N HIS A 55 15.36 3.72 8.12
CA HIS A 55 14.98 2.34 7.78
C HIS A 55 14.55 1.53 9.01
N GLY A 56 15.20 1.74 10.15
CA GLY A 56 14.86 1.06 11.40
C GLY A 56 13.49 1.51 11.95
N ARG A 57 13.23 2.82 12.00
CA ARG A 57 11.91 3.37 12.35
C ARG A 57 10.81 2.91 11.40
N THR A 58 11.09 2.89 10.10
CA THR A 58 10.14 2.40 9.09
C THR A 58 9.86 0.90 9.27
N LEU A 59 10.85 0.10 9.66
CA LEU A 59 10.67 -1.33 9.91
C LEU A 59 9.86 -1.58 11.19
N LEU A 60 10.18 -0.86 12.28
CA LEU A 60 9.45 -0.93 13.54
C LEU A 60 8.01 -0.46 13.37
N MET A 61 7.76 0.65 12.65
CA MET A 61 6.41 1.10 12.33
C MET A 61 5.65 0.07 11.51
N ARG A 62 6.27 -0.54 10.49
CA ARG A 62 5.62 -1.62 9.70
C ARG A 62 5.34 -2.88 10.50
N LEU A 63 6.19 -3.23 11.46
CA LEU A 63 5.94 -4.34 12.37
C LEU A 63 4.81 -3.99 13.35
N GLN A 64 4.79 -2.77 13.86
CA GLN A 64 3.78 -2.26 14.76
C GLN A 64 2.40 -2.17 14.08
N ASP A 65 2.35 -1.73 12.81
CA ASP A 65 1.13 -1.72 12.00
C ASP A 65 0.59 -3.14 11.75
N LYS A 66 1.47 -4.14 11.63
CA LYS A 66 1.06 -5.55 11.54
C LYS A 66 0.53 -6.12 12.85
N ILE A 67 1.05 -5.65 13.98
CA ILE A 67 0.66 -6.15 15.32
C ILE A 67 -0.61 -5.46 15.82
N SER A 68 -0.80 -4.20 15.44
CA SER A 68 -1.97 -3.40 15.87
C SER A 68 -2.46 -2.54 14.71
N PRO A 69 -3.12 -3.14 13.71
CA PRO A 69 -3.59 -2.41 12.52
C PRO A 69 -4.63 -1.33 12.85
N GLU A 70 -5.35 -1.48 13.97
CA GLU A 70 -6.39 -0.54 14.42
C GLU A 70 -5.86 0.64 15.25
N ARG A 71 -4.59 0.63 15.63
CA ARG A 71 -4.04 1.72 16.45
C ARG A 71 -4.10 3.08 15.72
N HIS A 72 -3.82 3.07 14.43
CA HIS A 72 -3.89 4.27 13.61
C HIS A 72 -5.35 4.72 13.43
N LEU A 73 -6.26 3.78 13.26
CA LEU A 73 -7.69 4.05 13.22
C LEU A 73 -8.19 4.74 14.50
N HIS A 74 -7.81 4.21 15.67
CA HIS A 74 -8.18 4.79 16.97
C HIS A 74 -7.71 6.23 17.09
N LYS A 75 -6.45 6.52 16.72
CA LYS A 75 -5.89 7.88 16.72
C LYS A 75 -6.68 8.82 15.81
N LEU A 76 -7.02 8.40 14.59
CA LEU A 76 -7.81 9.22 13.67
C LEU A 76 -9.24 9.44 14.16
N THR A 77 -9.82 8.47 14.85
CA THR A 77 -11.13 8.62 15.51
C THR A 77 -11.08 9.65 16.63
N GLU A 78 -10.02 9.64 17.43
CA GLU A 78 -9.80 10.67 18.47
C GLU A 78 -9.58 12.07 17.87
N GLU A 79 -8.78 12.17 16.80
CA GLU A 79 -8.56 13.43 16.08
C GLU A 79 -9.87 13.99 15.50
N LEU A 80 -10.72 13.13 14.95
CA LEU A 80 -12.05 13.53 14.49
C LEU A 80 -12.96 13.99 15.64
N ALA A 81 -12.91 13.32 16.80
CA ALA A 81 -13.69 13.70 17.98
C ALA A 81 -13.26 15.06 18.58
N ILE A 82 -11.97 15.42 18.43
CA ILE A 82 -11.45 16.72 18.86
C ILE A 82 -11.84 17.82 17.86
N ALA A 83 -11.75 17.55 16.57
CA ALA A 83 -12.04 18.51 15.51
C ALA A 83 -12.71 17.82 14.32
N GLU A 84 -14.01 18.08 14.15
CA GLU A 84 -14.82 17.54 13.05
C GLU A 84 -14.58 18.36 11.78
N THR A 85 -13.47 18.04 11.08
CA THR A 85 -13.07 18.72 9.85
C THR A 85 -13.18 17.78 8.65
N ASN A 86 -13.38 18.31 7.44
CA ASN A 86 -13.37 17.54 6.19
C ASN A 86 -12.10 16.71 6.06
N GLN A 87 -10.94 17.26 6.46
CA GLN A 87 -9.66 16.56 6.36
C GLN A 87 -9.57 15.37 7.32
N ASN A 88 -10.10 15.49 8.55
CA ASN A 88 -10.13 14.41 9.53
C ASN A 88 -11.11 13.31 9.09
N HIS A 89 -12.26 13.67 8.53
CA HIS A 89 -13.17 12.71 7.88
C HIS A 89 -12.48 11.98 6.75
N TYR A 90 -11.78 12.68 5.85
CA TYR A 90 -11.05 12.08 4.74
C TYR A 90 -9.93 11.13 5.21
N ALA A 91 -9.16 11.53 6.21
CA ALA A 91 -8.10 10.70 6.80
C ALA A 91 -8.65 9.40 7.41
N LEU A 92 -9.75 9.51 8.19
CA LEU A 92 -10.41 8.36 8.79
C LEU A 92 -11.01 7.43 7.72
N ALA A 93 -11.66 7.99 6.70
CA ALA A 93 -12.21 7.23 5.58
C ALA A 93 -11.13 6.43 4.83
N ASN A 94 -9.98 7.04 4.56
CA ASN A 94 -8.85 6.38 3.92
C ASN A 94 -8.32 5.21 4.75
N GLU A 95 -8.24 5.37 6.07
CA GLU A 95 -7.77 4.30 6.96
C GLU A 95 -8.77 3.15 7.04
N LEU A 96 -10.07 3.45 7.12
CA LEU A 96 -11.13 2.46 7.06
C LEU A 96 -11.10 1.68 5.74
N ALA A 97 -10.95 2.37 4.60
CA ALA A 97 -10.82 1.75 3.29
C ALA A 97 -9.54 0.88 3.20
N ARG A 98 -8.41 1.33 3.75
CA ARG A 98 -7.17 0.55 3.85
C ARG A 98 -7.35 -0.76 4.61
N LEU A 99 -8.19 -0.75 5.65
CA LEU A 99 -8.54 -1.92 6.45
C LEU A 99 -9.65 -2.80 5.80
N GLY A 100 -10.14 -2.43 4.62
CA GLY A 100 -11.24 -3.13 3.93
C GLY A 100 -12.63 -2.84 4.48
N ARG A 101 -12.76 -1.89 5.43
CA ARG A 101 -14.02 -1.49 6.07
C ARG A 101 -14.75 -0.46 5.23
N TYR A 102 -15.04 -0.79 3.97
CA TYR A 102 -15.57 0.15 2.99
C TYR A 102 -16.96 0.71 3.35
N HIS A 103 -17.85 -0.11 3.93
CA HIS A 103 -19.16 0.36 4.39
C HIS A 103 -19.07 1.49 5.41
N GLU A 104 -18.03 1.46 6.26
CA GLU A 104 -17.81 2.49 7.26
C GLU A 104 -17.04 3.69 6.68
N SER A 105 -16.24 3.50 5.62
CA SER A 105 -15.50 4.59 4.99
C SER A 105 -16.39 5.53 4.16
N VAL A 106 -17.45 5.00 3.51
CA VAL A 106 -18.34 5.77 2.63
C VAL A 106 -18.94 7.00 3.31
N PRO A 107 -19.61 6.91 4.49
CA PRO A 107 -20.18 8.09 5.15
C PRO A 107 -19.12 9.13 5.52
N HIS A 108 -17.93 8.72 5.88
CA HIS A 108 -16.84 9.66 6.17
C HIS A 108 -16.31 10.35 4.91
N TYR A 109 -16.21 9.65 3.78
CA TYR A 109 -15.91 10.30 2.50
C TYR A 109 -16.99 11.32 2.09
N GLN A 110 -18.27 10.98 2.30
CA GLN A 110 -19.38 11.90 2.01
C GLN A 110 -19.30 13.17 2.87
N GLN A 111 -18.98 13.05 4.16
CA GLN A 111 -18.78 14.21 5.04
C GLN A 111 -17.56 15.04 4.62
N ALA A 112 -16.47 14.39 4.18
CA ALA A 112 -15.29 15.06 3.67
C ALA A 112 -15.59 15.91 2.42
N LEU A 113 -16.52 15.46 1.57
CA LEU A 113 -16.96 16.14 0.34
C LEU A 113 -18.04 17.20 0.63
N SER A 114 -17.77 18.13 1.56
CA SER A 114 -18.70 19.19 1.90
C SER A 114 -18.02 20.58 1.82
N GLY A 115 -18.84 21.63 1.66
CA GLY A 115 -18.36 23.01 1.58
C GLY A 115 -17.39 23.22 0.40
N ILE A 116 -16.22 23.75 0.66
CA ILE A 116 -15.20 24.04 -0.36
C ILE A 116 -14.59 22.80 -1.01
N PHE A 117 -14.73 21.62 -0.40
CA PHE A 117 -14.22 20.34 -0.90
C PHE A 117 -15.28 19.51 -1.65
N ALA A 118 -16.48 20.05 -1.88
CA ALA A 118 -17.61 19.32 -2.48
C ALA A 118 -17.28 18.67 -3.84
N HIS A 119 -16.35 19.25 -4.59
CA HIS A 119 -15.94 18.76 -5.92
C HIS A 119 -14.43 18.45 -6.00
N GLU A 120 -13.79 18.17 -4.88
CA GLU A 120 -12.37 17.83 -4.87
C GLU A 120 -12.16 16.43 -5.50
N ALA A 121 -11.48 16.40 -6.66
CA ALA A 121 -11.41 15.23 -7.54
C ALA A 121 -10.84 13.98 -6.87
N VAL A 122 -9.80 14.13 -6.03
CA VAL A 122 -9.14 12.99 -5.38
C VAL A 122 -10.05 12.39 -4.32
N MET A 123 -10.77 13.21 -3.56
CA MET A 123 -11.73 12.76 -2.56
C MET A 123 -12.95 12.07 -3.22
N MET A 124 -13.47 12.64 -4.32
CA MET A 124 -14.56 12.05 -5.11
C MET A 124 -14.15 10.67 -5.65
N LEU A 125 -12.93 10.55 -6.17
CA LEU A 125 -12.42 9.27 -6.68
C LEU A 125 -12.25 8.24 -5.56
N SER A 126 -11.82 8.66 -4.36
CA SER A 126 -11.70 7.78 -3.20
C SER A 126 -13.07 7.24 -2.75
N LEU A 127 -14.10 8.11 -2.75
CA LEU A 127 -15.49 7.71 -2.49
C LEU A 127 -15.98 6.72 -3.56
N ALA A 128 -15.74 7.00 -4.84
CA ALA A 128 -16.12 6.09 -5.92
C ALA A 128 -15.45 4.71 -5.76
N GLN A 129 -14.19 4.65 -5.36
CA GLN A 129 -13.50 3.38 -5.10
C GLN A 129 -14.15 2.59 -3.94
N ALA A 130 -14.55 3.27 -2.88
CA ALA A 130 -15.23 2.64 -1.75
C ALA A 130 -16.63 2.13 -2.13
N GLN A 131 -17.42 2.92 -2.87
CA GLN A 131 -18.74 2.54 -3.39
C GLN A 131 -18.64 1.33 -4.34
N PHE A 132 -17.62 1.30 -5.21
CA PHE A 132 -17.37 0.15 -6.06
C PHE A 132 -17.06 -1.12 -5.24
N ALA A 133 -16.26 -1.00 -4.17
CA ALA A 133 -15.90 -2.12 -3.32
C ALA A 133 -17.10 -2.74 -2.58
N ILE A 134 -18.12 -1.92 -2.24
CA ILE A 134 -19.38 -2.38 -1.62
C ILE A 134 -20.49 -2.66 -2.65
N GLN A 135 -20.17 -2.65 -3.93
CA GLN A 135 -21.07 -2.94 -5.05
C GLN A 135 -22.23 -1.94 -5.21
N GLU A 136 -22.10 -0.74 -4.71
CA GLU A 136 -23.03 0.37 -4.95
C GLU A 136 -22.80 0.99 -6.34
N PHE A 137 -23.02 0.21 -7.38
CA PHE A 137 -22.64 0.58 -8.75
C PHE A 137 -23.35 1.83 -9.28
N ALA A 138 -24.60 2.09 -8.88
CA ALA A 138 -25.32 3.31 -9.29
C ALA A 138 -24.68 4.57 -8.68
N ALA A 139 -24.41 4.57 -7.37
CA ALA A 139 -23.78 5.69 -6.68
C ALA A 139 -22.34 5.91 -7.18
N TRP A 140 -21.61 4.83 -7.40
CA TRP A 140 -20.28 4.87 -7.98
C TRP A 140 -20.27 5.49 -9.40
N GLN A 141 -21.19 5.08 -10.28
CA GLN A 141 -21.29 5.62 -11.64
C GLN A 141 -21.57 7.12 -11.61
N GLN A 142 -22.55 7.54 -10.81
CA GLN A 142 -22.88 8.95 -10.62
C GLN A 142 -21.65 9.74 -10.13
N MET A 143 -20.92 9.20 -9.19
CA MET A 143 -19.70 9.86 -8.66
C MET A 143 -18.63 10.05 -9.72
N LEU A 144 -18.42 9.07 -10.60
CA LEU A 144 -17.45 9.21 -11.71
C LEU A 144 -17.94 10.23 -12.76
N GLU A 145 -19.21 10.27 -13.07
CA GLU A 145 -19.80 11.28 -13.95
C GLU A 145 -19.60 12.69 -13.37
N ASP A 146 -19.81 12.82 -12.06
CA ASP A 146 -19.60 14.08 -11.34
C ASP A 146 -18.10 14.48 -11.32
N VAL A 147 -17.17 13.52 -11.14
CA VAL A 147 -15.72 13.82 -11.27
C VAL A 147 -15.43 14.42 -12.64
N MET A 148 -15.90 13.82 -13.72
CA MET A 148 -15.67 14.33 -15.08
C MET A 148 -16.34 15.68 -15.33
N ARG A 149 -17.54 15.89 -14.76
CA ARG A 149 -18.30 17.14 -14.91
C ARG A 149 -17.64 18.33 -14.22
N TYR A 150 -17.22 18.13 -12.96
CA TYR A 150 -16.68 19.22 -12.13
C TYR A 150 -15.17 19.40 -12.27
N ASN A 151 -14.47 18.39 -12.76
CA ASN A 151 -13.01 18.37 -12.91
C ASN A 151 -12.60 17.88 -14.31
N PRO A 152 -12.96 18.57 -15.40
CA PRO A 152 -12.73 18.10 -16.77
C PRO A 152 -11.24 17.89 -17.11
N ASP A 153 -10.35 18.64 -16.45
CA ASP A 153 -8.89 18.52 -16.65
C ASP A 153 -8.24 17.48 -15.73
N PHE A 154 -9.01 16.84 -14.85
CA PHE A 154 -8.48 15.86 -13.93
C PHE A 154 -8.22 14.53 -14.63
N GLN A 155 -6.94 14.23 -14.86
CA GLN A 155 -6.49 12.96 -15.43
C GLN A 155 -5.97 12.03 -14.32
N SER A 156 -6.65 10.93 -14.11
CA SER A 156 -6.26 9.90 -13.15
C SER A 156 -6.21 8.53 -13.81
N ALA A 157 -5.02 7.93 -13.85
CA ALA A 157 -4.86 6.56 -14.31
C ALA A 157 -5.67 5.57 -13.45
N ASP A 158 -5.75 5.81 -12.14
CA ASP A 158 -6.54 5.00 -11.22
C ASP A 158 -8.05 5.19 -11.43
N GLY A 159 -8.48 6.42 -11.74
CA GLY A 159 -9.88 6.72 -12.11
C GLY A 159 -10.27 6.01 -13.40
N HIS A 160 -9.44 6.06 -14.43
CA HIS A 160 -9.68 5.34 -15.68
C HIS A 160 -9.68 3.81 -15.48
N LEU A 161 -8.77 3.28 -14.64
CA LEU A 161 -8.78 1.87 -14.28
C LEU A 161 -10.08 1.47 -13.56
N LEU A 162 -10.56 2.31 -12.66
CA LEU A 162 -11.83 2.09 -11.95
C LEU A 162 -13.00 2.06 -12.93
N PHE A 163 -13.02 2.98 -13.91
CA PHE A 163 -14.04 3.05 -14.94
C PHE A 163 -14.06 1.77 -15.80
N ALA A 164 -12.90 1.34 -16.32
CA ALA A 164 -12.80 0.10 -17.11
C ALA A 164 -13.25 -1.14 -16.33
N ARG A 165 -12.86 -1.26 -15.06
CA ARG A 165 -13.29 -2.34 -14.17
C ARG A 165 -14.79 -2.37 -13.95
N ALA A 166 -15.39 -1.24 -13.88
CA ALA A 166 -16.81 -1.13 -13.66
C ALA A 166 -17.64 -1.46 -14.90
N LEU A 167 -17.19 -1.06 -16.07
CA LEU A 167 -17.78 -1.54 -17.32
C LEU A 167 -17.72 -3.07 -17.38
N ALA A 168 -16.58 -3.66 -17.00
CA ALA A 168 -16.42 -5.11 -16.94
C ALA A 168 -17.35 -5.78 -15.89
N ALA A 169 -17.58 -5.11 -14.74
CA ALA A 169 -18.50 -5.61 -13.70
C ALA A 169 -19.97 -5.54 -14.14
N GLN A 170 -20.32 -4.58 -15.01
CA GLN A 170 -21.63 -4.45 -15.64
C GLN A 170 -21.80 -5.33 -16.90
N GLU A 171 -20.82 -6.20 -17.18
CA GLU A 171 -20.78 -7.06 -18.36
C GLU A 171 -20.76 -6.32 -19.71
N LYS A 172 -20.44 -5.03 -19.70
CA LYS A 172 -20.22 -4.19 -20.88
C LYS A 172 -18.80 -4.44 -21.42
N TYR A 173 -18.55 -5.70 -21.82
CA TYR A 173 -17.18 -6.16 -22.12
C TYR A 173 -16.53 -5.45 -23.30
N ALA A 174 -17.28 -5.09 -24.35
CA ALA A 174 -16.73 -4.38 -25.50
C ALA A 174 -16.21 -2.99 -25.14
N ASP A 175 -16.98 -2.25 -24.34
CA ASP A 175 -16.56 -0.93 -23.88
C ASP A 175 -15.40 -1.04 -22.89
N ALA A 176 -15.46 -2.00 -21.96
CA ALA A 176 -14.37 -2.26 -21.01
C ALA A 176 -13.07 -2.66 -21.70
N GLU A 177 -13.14 -3.47 -22.77
CA GLU A 177 -11.98 -3.89 -23.55
C GLU A 177 -11.27 -2.70 -24.19
N SER A 178 -12.03 -1.79 -24.84
CA SER A 178 -11.49 -0.57 -25.43
C SER A 178 -10.76 0.29 -24.36
N GLU A 179 -11.33 0.43 -23.18
CA GLU A 179 -10.72 1.20 -22.09
C GLU A 179 -9.45 0.52 -21.54
N PHE A 180 -9.47 -0.82 -21.37
CA PHE A 180 -8.29 -1.54 -20.95
C PHE A 180 -7.15 -1.50 -21.96
N GLU A 181 -7.42 -1.56 -23.26
CA GLU A 181 -6.40 -1.44 -24.30
C GLU A 181 -5.69 -0.07 -24.25
N VAL A 182 -6.44 0.99 -24.02
CA VAL A 182 -5.86 2.32 -23.80
C VAL A 182 -5.04 2.35 -22.51
N LEU A 183 -5.59 1.83 -21.41
CA LEU A 183 -4.95 1.82 -20.09
C LEU A 183 -3.60 1.10 -20.08
N ILE A 184 -3.50 -0.07 -20.69
CA ILE A 184 -2.26 -0.86 -20.69
C ILE A 184 -1.11 -0.17 -21.41
N SER A 185 -1.36 0.87 -22.18
CA SER A 185 -0.33 1.64 -22.88
C SER A 185 0.37 2.66 -21.97
N TYR A 186 -0.29 3.18 -20.95
CA TYR A 186 0.25 4.25 -20.11
C TYR A 186 0.17 4.00 -18.60
N TYR A 187 -0.64 3.04 -18.13
CA TYR A 187 -0.77 2.76 -16.71
C TYR A 187 0.55 2.30 -16.08
N PRO A 188 1.01 2.92 -14.99
CA PRO A 188 2.39 2.71 -14.51
C PRO A 188 2.64 1.37 -13.84
N GLY A 189 1.59 0.62 -13.49
CA GLY A 189 1.66 -0.64 -12.76
C GLY A 189 1.08 -1.84 -13.53
N PRO A 190 1.16 -3.04 -12.97
CA PRO A 190 0.64 -4.25 -13.59
C PRO A 190 -0.89 -4.40 -13.46
N GLN A 191 -1.54 -3.55 -12.64
CA GLN A 191 -2.94 -3.69 -12.25
C GLN A 191 -3.88 -3.70 -13.47
N ALA A 192 -3.69 -2.75 -14.40
CA ALA A 192 -4.52 -2.67 -15.60
C ALA A 192 -4.50 -3.98 -16.41
N ARG A 193 -3.30 -4.56 -16.63
CA ARG A 193 -3.17 -5.85 -17.34
C ARG A 193 -3.77 -7.01 -16.57
N ILE A 194 -3.66 -7.02 -15.25
CA ILE A 194 -4.24 -8.09 -14.41
C ILE A 194 -5.77 -8.05 -14.50
N TYR A 195 -6.41 -6.89 -14.33
CA TYR A 195 -7.86 -6.78 -14.42
C TYR A 195 -8.37 -7.04 -15.84
N TYR A 196 -7.63 -6.62 -16.87
CA TYR A 196 -7.96 -6.96 -18.24
C TYR A 196 -7.90 -8.47 -18.46
N ALA A 197 -6.85 -9.15 -18.00
CA ALA A 197 -6.73 -10.59 -18.09
C ALA A 197 -7.85 -11.33 -17.34
N GLU A 198 -8.24 -10.85 -16.17
CA GLU A 198 -9.36 -11.41 -15.40
C GLU A 198 -10.70 -11.25 -16.14
N MET A 199 -10.93 -10.13 -16.80
CA MET A 199 -12.09 -9.91 -17.65
C MET A 199 -12.09 -10.87 -18.85
N LEU A 200 -10.99 -10.98 -19.58
CA LEU A 200 -10.83 -11.91 -20.71
C LEU A 200 -11.06 -13.38 -20.29
N ALA A 201 -10.56 -13.77 -19.12
CA ALA A 201 -10.78 -15.10 -18.57
C ALA A 201 -12.27 -15.36 -18.27
N LYS A 202 -13.01 -14.37 -17.74
CA LYS A 202 -14.49 -14.48 -17.57
C LYS A 202 -15.21 -14.66 -18.90
N MET A 203 -14.71 -14.05 -19.96
CA MET A 203 -15.21 -14.22 -21.33
C MET A 203 -14.76 -15.55 -21.99
N SER A 204 -14.08 -16.44 -21.25
CA SER A 204 -13.48 -17.68 -21.78
C SER A 204 -12.39 -17.47 -22.83
N ARG A 205 -11.85 -16.27 -22.97
CA ARG A 205 -10.72 -15.91 -23.86
C ARG A 205 -9.39 -16.18 -23.16
N LEU A 206 -9.18 -17.44 -22.74
CA LEU A 206 -8.05 -17.83 -21.88
C LEU A 206 -6.67 -17.59 -22.50
N ARG A 207 -6.55 -17.73 -23.83
CA ARG A 207 -5.27 -17.49 -24.52
C ARG A 207 -4.86 -16.02 -24.36
N GLU A 208 -5.77 -15.10 -24.62
CA GLU A 208 -5.51 -13.67 -24.55
C GLU A 208 -5.29 -13.21 -23.09
N ALA A 209 -6.03 -13.78 -22.15
CA ALA A 209 -5.78 -13.57 -20.72
C ALA A 209 -4.35 -13.97 -20.34
N ASN A 210 -3.88 -15.13 -20.79
CA ASN A 210 -2.52 -15.60 -20.54
C ASN A 210 -1.46 -14.68 -21.16
N GLU A 211 -1.69 -14.15 -22.35
CA GLU A 211 -0.80 -13.16 -22.97
C GLU A 211 -0.61 -11.92 -22.08
N GLN A 212 -1.67 -11.43 -21.44
CA GLN A 212 -1.58 -10.32 -20.50
C GLN A 212 -0.80 -10.68 -19.21
N TYR A 213 -1.04 -11.88 -18.65
CA TYR A 213 -0.27 -12.33 -17.48
C TYR A 213 1.22 -12.53 -17.81
N VAL A 214 1.55 -13.08 -18.96
CA VAL A 214 2.93 -13.20 -19.44
C VAL A 214 3.58 -11.82 -19.57
N ALA A 215 2.88 -10.84 -20.14
CA ALA A 215 3.39 -9.49 -20.27
C ALA A 215 3.72 -8.85 -18.91
N VAL A 216 2.91 -9.11 -17.87
CA VAL A 216 3.19 -8.66 -16.48
C VAL A 216 4.49 -9.28 -15.96
N VAL A 217 4.65 -10.60 -16.11
CA VAL A 217 5.82 -11.34 -15.62
C VAL A 217 7.09 -10.90 -16.35
N ASP A 218 7.03 -10.71 -17.66
CA ASP A 218 8.18 -10.29 -18.46
C ASP A 218 8.57 -8.84 -18.21
N THR A 219 7.60 -7.95 -18.00
CA THR A 219 7.87 -6.59 -17.53
C THR A 219 8.59 -6.63 -16.19
N ALA A 220 8.14 -7.46 -15.26
CA ALA A 220 8.78 -7.60 -13.95
C ALA A 220 10.22 -8.11 -14.03
N LYS A 221 10.52 -9.08 -14.93
CA LYS A 221 11.89 -9.59 -15.16
C LYS A 221 12.86 -8.49 -15.63
N ARG A 222 12.38 -7.60 -16.51
CA ARG A 222 13.17 -6.50 -17.09
C ARG A 222 13.24 -5.26 -16.20
N SER A 223 12.38 -5.19 -15.18
CA SER A 223 12.26 -4.02 -14.30
C SER A 223 13.28 -4.03 -13.16
N ARG A 224 13.54 -2.83 -12.61
CA ARG A 224 14.42 -2.64 -11.45
C ARG A 224 13.87 -3.36 -10.20
N PRO A 225 14.73 -3.72 -9.21
CA PRO A 225 14.31 -4.41 -7.98
C PRO A 225 13.21 -3.66 -7.20
N HIS A 226 13.21 -2.33 -7.20
CA HIS A 226 12.19 -1.52 -6.56
C HIS A 226 10.79 -1.77 -7.14
N TYR A 227 10.65 -1.82 -8.47
CA TYR A 227 9.38 -2.12 -9.14
C TYR A 227 8.84 -3.50 -8.71
N ARG A 228 9.70 -4.53 -8.74
CA ARG A 228 9.33 -5.90 -8.34
C ARG A 228 8.90 -5.99 -6.88
N LYS A 229 9.57 -5.23 -6.00
CA LYS A 229 9.20 -5.18 -4.57
C LYS A 229 7.85 -4.49 -4.37
N HIS A 230 7.60 -3.38 -5.08
CA HIS A 230 6.36 -2.61 -4.98
C HIS A 230 5.15 -3.39 -5.51
N HIS A 231 5.31 -4.09 -6.63
CA HIS A 231 4.24 -4.82 -7.31
C HIS A 231 4.27 -6.34 -7.04
N ARG A 232 4.89 -6.77 -5.95
CA ARG A 232 5.14 -8.19 -5.64
C ARG A 232 3.86 -9.03 -5.68
N GLU A 233 2.79 -8.56 -5.07
CA GLU A 233 1.54 -9.31 -4.97
C GLU A 233 0.89 -9.49 -6.35
N TRP A 234 0.87 -8.45 -7.17
CA TRP A 234 0.34 -8.51 -8.54
C TRP A 234 1.15 -9.46 -9.44
N ILE A 235 2.48 -9.43 -9.32
CA ILE A 235 3.37 -10.34 -10.06
C ILE A 235 3.14 -11.79 -9.59
N LYS A 236 2.91 -12.00 -8.31
CA LYS A 236 2.56 -13.30 -7.75
C LYS A 236 1.24 -13.82 -8.33
N THR A 237 0.20 -12.99 -8.33
CA THR A 237 -1.10 -13.30 -8.95
C THR A 237 -0.95 -13.74 -10.41
N ALA A 238 -0.19 -12.98 -11.23
CA ALA A 238 0.05 -13.35 -12.62
C ALA A 238 0.71 -14.72 -12.75
N ASN A 239 1.74 -15.01 -11.95
CA ASN A 239 2.41 -16.32 -11.97
C ASN A 239 1.50 -17.47 -11.53
N GLU A 240 0.63 -17.26 -10.56
CA GLU A 240 -0.33 -18.26 -10.09
C GLU A 240 -1.37 -18.57 -11.15
N ARG A 241 -1.90 -17.55 -11.84
CA ARG A 241 -2.85 -17.72 -12.95
C ARG A 241 -2.24 -18.48 -14.12
N LEU A 242 -1.00 -18.15 -14.50
CA LEU A 242 -0.28 -18.88 -15.56
C LEU A 242 -0.05 -20.37 -15.22
N LYS A 243 0.27 -20.69 -13.96
CA LYS A 243 0.41 -22.08 -13.52
C LYS A 243 -0.92 -22.86 -13.62
N GLN A 244 -2.03 -22.21 -13.26
CA GLN A 244 -3.36 -22.81 -13.36
C GLN A 244 -3.78 -23.11 -14.80
N SER A 245 -3.43 -22.23 -15.75
CA SER A 245 -3.76 -22.38 -17.16
C SER A 245 -2.96 -23.49 -17.89
N VAL A 246 -1.82 -23.92 -17.33
CA VAL A 246 -1.00 -25.03 -17.89
C VAL A 246 -1.56 -26.40 -17.50
N VAL A 247 -2.41 -26.47 -16.48
CA VAL A 247 -2.97 -27.73 -15.92
C VAL A 247 -4.34 -28.06 -16.55
N GLN A 248 -4.93 -27.12 -17.29
CA GLN A 248 -6.16 -27.30 -18.06
C GLN A 248 -5.85 -27.55 -19.54
#